data_1dc0c23015563292478a1caf09ab8b5f
#
_entry.id   1dc0c23015563292478a1caf09ab8b5f
#
_cell.length_a   1.000
_cell.length_b   1.000
_cell.length_c   1.000
_cell.angle_alpha   90.00
_cell.angle_beta   90.00
_cell.angle_gamma   90.00
#
_symmetry.space_group_name_H-M   'P 1'
#
loop_
_entity.id
_entity.type
_entity.pdbx_description
1 polymer ?
#
loop_
_entity_poly.entity_id
_entity_poly.type
_entity_poly.pdbx_seq_one_letter_code
_entity_poly.pdbx_strand_id
1 'polypeptide(L)'
;MTKKEYEAIIAEKNAIIDSQKIELTVHQALIAKLEKEKLEWIEKYKIANDKKFGRKSEKQKPSIQRFLVNELEDGAESKFNRTKSGTEDQTAQKVKSYIRHVAKNKILHLPKETKVVDIYTEEDADPPVCTECSSSMKRVGELVDIKIAYIPAHYFIVKVHRPEYRCLSCAPMKGENPLVAASPDGNVLPGTICDPSLLALIIESRMKFGLPLYRLEDAIKLPDGQKLSRQLLSSWCILAYQQLIGLEKAFLRRLYRYPMISMDETPLLVLNNTKRTAEDNKIKAELDKLDPEDPDYKEQFNRIINSHKKSIHNAMNCFMMVRAATNKDSSRGLVMYTFSEYRNDKTIKDMIGPYDGFLMSDGLSGYANAVEDGNYTHGCCMVHGARKPKAILENHPNNKIASELVGLYQAIFHENNNMKKLRVDKGLSDEEFIKVRKEKLEPLFAKLKEWLDSIDMDSIADKNTASIIKYAKDRFEKFKTFMDFACGEIDNSYAERCVKSFILGRKAFLFSNTVTGANASAFYYSIVESCKALKVDPFLYLVHIFMVAGNAKTEEDWDGLLPDAVDLQSAKDYIHRLSSEAKIDPMRTKPYVLRGTKRK
;
A
#
# COMPACT_ATOMS: atom_id res chain seq x y z
N MET A 1 31.09 28.91 -38.94
CA MET A 1 31.85 27.76 -38.39
C MET A 1 32.79 27.24 -39.47
N THR A 2 34.05 27.15 -39.16
CA THR A 2 35.07 26.60 -40.09
C THR A 2 35.03 25.06 -40.04
N LYS A 3 35.52 24.41 -41.08
CA LYS A 3 35.61 22.94 -41.15
C LYS A 3 36.34 22.34 -39.93
N LYS A 4 37.33 23.06 -39.41
CA LYS A 4 38.09 22.66 -38.21
C LYS A 4 37.26 22.70 -36.91
N GLU A 5 36.37 23.66 -36.78
CA GLU A 5 35.43 23.73 -35.63
C GLU A 5 34.40 22.61 -35.67
N TYR A 6 33.95 22.21 -36.87
CA TYR A 6 33.04 21.09 -37.05
C TYR A 6 33.69 19.74 -36.68
N GLU A 7 34.93 19.53 -37.10
CA GLU A 7 35.71 18.33 -36.79
C GLU A 7 36.00 18.21 -35.28
N ALA A 8 36.27 19.34 -34.59
CA ALA A 8 36.46 19.36 -33.13
C ALA A 8 35.18 18.99 -32.38
N ILE A 9 34.01 19.50 -32.79
CA ILE A 9 32.71 19.17 -32.18
C ILE A 9 32.35 17.68 -32.40
N ILE A 10 32.68 17.13 -33.58
CA ILE A 10 32.46 15.71 -33.86
C ILE A 10 33.38 14.85 -33.00
N ALA A 11 34.62 15.22 -32.81
CA ALA A 11 35.55 14.50 -31.93
C ALA A 11 35.11 14.53 -30.48
N GLU A 12 34.64 15.67 -29.96
CA GLU A 12 34.12 15.82 -28.61
C GLU A 12 32.84 14.97 -28.41
N LYS A 13 31.93 14.98 -29.39
CA LYS A 13 30.72 14.14 -29.33
C LYS A 13 31.01 12.64 -29.40
N ASN A 14 31.99 12.23 -30.21
CA ASN A 14 32.42 10.85 -30.26
C ASN A 14 33.07 10.40 -28.96
N ALA A 15 33.87 11.23 -28.30
CA ALA A 15 34.43 10.93 -26.99
C ALA A 15 33.33 10.75 -25.92
N ILE A 16 32.26 11.57 -25.96
CA ILE A 16 31.09 11.41 -25.06
C ILE A 16 30.35 10.11 -25.36
N ILE A 17 30.13 9.77 -26.62
CA ILE A 17 29.48 8.51 -27.03
C ILE A 17 30.30 7.30 -26.59
N ASP A 18 31.61 7.35 -26.72
CA ASP A 18 32.48 6.24 -26.32
C ASP A 18 32.52 6.09 -24.77
N SER A 19 32.55 7.21 -24.05
CA SER A 19 32.37 7.20 -22.59
C SER A 19 31.02 6.57 -22.15
N GLN A 20 29.93 6.93 -22.82
CA GLN A 20 28.61 6.36 -22.56
C GLN A 20 28.52 4.86 -22.91
N LYS A 21 29.20 4.41 -23.95
CA LYS A 21 29.29 2.98 -24.31
C LYS A 21 30.06 2.20 -23.24
N ILE A 22 31.12 2.73 -22.71
CA ILE A 22 31.89 2.11 -21.61
C ILE A 22 31.00 2.02 -20.37
N GLU A 23 30.29 3.11 -20.02
CA GLU A 23 29.35 3.14 -18.89
C GLU A 23 28.23 2.11 -19.05
N LEU A 24 27.66 1.97 -20.23
CA LEU A 24 26.64 0.96 -20.54
C LEU A 24 27.19 -0.47 -20.41
N THR A 25 28.39 -0.72 -20.86
CA THR A 25 29.05 -2.04 -20.76
C THR A 25 29.33 -2.40 -19.30
N VAL A 26 29.74 -1.43 -18.49
CA VAL A 26 29.97 -1.59 -17.04
C VAL A 26 28.65 -1.91 -16.32
N HIS A 27 27.58 -1.20 -16.64
CA HIS A 27 26.26 -1.45 -16.08
C HIS A 27 25.71 -2.83 -16.48
N GLN A 28 25.89 -3.24 -17.74
CA GLN A 28 25.49 -4.57 -18.21
C GLN A 28 26.26 -5.70 -17.50
N ALA A 29 27.57 -5.53 -17.30
CA ALA A 29 28.38 -6.48 -16.54
C ALA A 29 27.98 -6.54 -15.05
N LEU A 30 27.63 -5.40 -14.45
CA LEU A 30 27.13 -5.31 -13.08
C LEU A 30 25.77 -6.01 -12.93
N ILE A 31 24.86 -5.78 -13.87
CA ILE A 31 23.56 -6.44 -13.93
C ILE A 31 23.72 -7.96 -14.03
N ALA A 32 24.53 -8.43 -14.97
CA ALA A 32 24.76 -9.87 -15.17
C ALA A 32 25.36 -10.53 -13.93
N LYS A 33 26.25 -9.84 -13.23
CA LYS A 33 26.86 -10.34 -11.98
C LYS A 33 25.87 -10.36 -10.82
N LEU A 34 25.10 -9.31 -10.63
CA LEU A 34 24.04 -9.23 -9.61
C LEU A 34 22.95 -10.29 -9.85
N GLU A 35 22.64 -10.58 -11.10
CA GLU A 35 21.72 -11.65 -11.48
C GLU A 35 22.26 -13.02 -11.12
N LYS A 36 23.53 -13.30 -11.36
CA LYS A 36 24.17 -14.57 -10.99
C LYS A 36 24.21 -14.76 -9.47
N GLU A 37 24.58 -13.73 -8.72
CA GLU A 37 24.66 -13.78 -7.26
C GLU A 37 23.28 -13.90 -6.60
N LYS A 38 22.27 -13.25 -7.20
CA LYS A 38 20.86 -13.42 -6.80
C LYS A 38 20.39 -14.86 -6.98
N LEU A 39 20.82 -15.54 -8.04
CA LEU A 39 20.53 -16.95 -8.27
C LEU A 39 21.20 -17.84 -7.20
N GLU A 40 22.44 -17.58 -6.85
CA GLU A 40 23.15 -18.31 -5.80
C GLU A 40 22.49 -18.09 -4.41
N TRP A 41 22.02 -16.88 -4.11
CA TRP A 41 21.32 -16.58 -2.88
C TRP A 41 19.93 -17.23 -2.80
N ILE A 42 19.19 -17.27 -3.90
CA ILE A 42 17.91 -17.98 -3.99
C ILE A 42 18.15 -19.49 -3.74
N GLU A 43 19.22 -20.02 -4.26
CA GLU A 43 19.59 -21.44 -4.08
C GLU A 43 20.01 -21.74 -2.63
N LYS A 44 20.85 -20.90 -2.03
CA LYS A 44 21.23 -20.98 -0.60
C LYS A 44 20.03 -20.81 0.33
N TYR A 45 19.10 -19.90 0.02
CA TYR A 45 17.87 -19.73 0.78
C TYR A 45 16.95 -20.95 0.66
N LYS A 46 16.83 -21.54 -0.53
CA LYS A 46 16.07 -22.79 -0.73
C LYS A 46 16.67 -23.94 0.10
N ILE A 47 17.99 -24.13 0.05
CA ILE A 47 18.69 -25.16 0.81
C ILE A 47 18.53 -24.94 2.33
N ALA A 48 18.59 -23.69 2.81
CA ALA A 48 18.39 -23.37 4.22
C ALA A 48 16.94 -23.58 4.66
N ASN A 49 15.96 -23.27 3.79
CA ASN A 49 14.54 -23.44 4.05
C ASN A 49 14.14 -24.93 3.99
N ASP A 50 14.68 -25.70 3.05
CA ASP A 50 14.48 -27.15 2.96
C ASP A 50 15.10 -27.89 4.16
N LYS A 51 16.21 -27.40 4.70
CA LYS A 51 16.78 -27.94 5.96
C LYS A 51 15.92 -27.60 7.18
N LYS A 52 15.17 -26.50 7.17
CA LYS A 52 14.40 -26.02 8.32
C LYS A 52 12.94 -26.50 8.33
N PHE A 53 12.37 -26.83 7.17
CA PHE A 53 10.95 -27.18 7.00
C PHE A 53 10.70 -28.43 6.14
N GLY A 54 11.73 -29.30 5.97
CA GLY A 54 11.69 -30.44 5.06
C GLY A 54 10.56 -31.41 5.29
N ARG A 55 9.47 -31.28 4.52
CA ARG A 55 8.63 -32.41 4.11
C ARG A 55 8.75 -32.59 2.61
N LYS A 56 9.14 -33.82 2.23
CA LYS A 56 9.27 -34.27 0.85
C LYS A 56 7.90 -34.26 0.16
N SER A 57 7.66 -33.40 -0.84
CA SER A 57 6.75 -33.69 -1.93
C SER A 57 7.02 -32.77 -3.13
N GLU A 58 7.17 -33.43 -4.27
CA GLU A 58 7.04 -33.00 -5.67
C GLU A 58 7.75 -31.74 -6.15
N LYS A 59 8.85 -32.03 -6.88
CA LYS A 59 9.65 -31.08 -7.66
C LYS A 59 8.90 -30.66 -8.93
N GLN A 60 8.39 -29.45 -8.97
CA GLN A 60 8.32 -28.70 -10.23
C GLN A 60 9.33 -27.55 -10.17
N LYS A 61 10.24 -27.53 -11.13
CA LYS A 61 11.19 -26.41 -11.30
C LYS A 61 10.44 -25.19 -11.81
N PRO A 62 10.31 -24.09 -11.05
CA PRO A 62 9.79 -22.85 -11.63
C PRO A 62 10.86 -22.25 -12.54
N SER A 63 10.52 -21.87 -13.73
CA SER A 63 11.42 -21.13 -14.60
C SER A 63 11.74 -19.77 -13.96
N ILE A 64 13.01 -19.52 -13.70
CA ILE A 64 13.58 -18.39 -12.96
C ILE A 64 13.27 -17.03 -13.61
N GLN A 65 12.97 -17.02 -14.90
CA GLN A 65 12.65 -15.81 -15.67
C GLN A 65 11.37 -15.07 -15.27
N ARG A 66 10.43 -15.70 -14.54
CA ARG A 66 9.17 -15.06 -14.13
C ARG A 66 9.24 -14.22 -12.86
N PHE A 67 10.34 -14.26 -12.11
CA PHE A 67 10.51 -13.53 -10.85
C PHE A 67 11.23 -12.19 -11.00
N LEU A 68 11.65 -11.85 -12.21
CA LEU A 68 12.71 -10.86 -12.37
C LEU A 68 12.26 -9.46 -12.68
N VAL A 69 11.02 -9.15 -12.95
CA VAL A 69 10.75 -7.78 -13.37
C VAL A 69 9.37 -7.29 -12.96
N ASN A 70 9.39 -6.43 -11.97
CA ASN A 70 8.41 -5.38 -11.83
C ASN A 70 8.93 -4.08 -12.49
N GLU A 71 9.42 -4.13 -13.70
CA GLU A 71 9.90 -2.97 -14.50
C GLU A 71 8.84 -1.88 -14.75
N LEU A 72 7.68 -1.99 -14.11
CA LEU A 72 6.45 -1.35 -14.50
C LEU A 72 6.15 -0.10 -13.72
N GLU A 73 6.62 -0.05 -12.50
CA GLU A 73 6.52 1.13 -11.66
C GLU A 73 7.38 2.25 -12.26
N ASP A 74 8.57 1.92 -12.81
CA ASP A 74 9.45 2.88 -13.49
C ASP A 74 8.79 3.52 -14.72
N GLY A 75 8.03 2.72 -15.48
CA GLY A 75 7.28 3.22 -16.65
C GLY A 75 6.15 4.17 -16.27
N ALA A 76 5.49 3.96 -15.14
CA ALA A 76 4.44 4.85 -14.64
C ALA A 76 5.01 6.15 -14.07
N GLU A 77 6.12 6.10 -13.33
CA GLU A 77 6.82 7.28 -12.84
C GLU A 77 7.37 8.16 -13.95
N SER A 78 7.94 7.56 -14.99
CA SER A 78 8.47 8.31 -16.13
C SER A 78 7.38 9.06 -16.91
N LYS A 79 6.18 8.50 -17.02
CA LYS A 79 5.03 9.16 -17.63
C LYS A 79 4.49 10.30 -16.75
N PHE A 80 4.47 10.08 -15.44
CA PHE A 80 4.02 11.08 -14.46
C PHE A 80 4.94 12.30 -14.43
N ASN A 81 6.26 12.09 -14.40
CA ASN A 81 7.22 13.19 -14.43
C ASN A 81 7.15 14.02 -15.71
N ARG A 82 6.78 13.41 -16.86
CA ARG A 82 6.52 14.13 -18.11
C ARG A 82 5.25 15.00 -18.06
N THR A 83 4.23 14.58 -17.32
CA THR A 83 3.01 15.38 -17.16
C THR A 83 3.17 16.53 -16.14
N LYS A 84 4.04 16.39 -15.13
CA LYS A 84 4.33 17.49 -14.19
C LYS A 84 5.19 18.60 -14.77
N SER A 85 6.09 18.31 -15.71
CA SER A 85 6.91 19.32 -16.37
C SER A 85 6.15 20.20 -17.37
N GLY A 86 4.87 19.94 -17.59
CA GLY A 86 4.00 20.68 -18.49
C GLY A 86 3.10 21.76 -17.85
N THR A 87 3.20 21.99 -16.54
CA THR A 87 2.25 22.89 -15.83
C THR A 87 2.83 24.23 -15.35
N GLU A 88 4.04 24.59 -15.76
CA GLU A 88 4.62 25.92 -15.49
C GLU A 88 5.07 26.62 -16.77
N ASP A 89 4.12 26.87 -17.68
CA ASP A 89 4.25 28.00 -18.61
C ASP A 89 2.87 28.36 -19.17
N GLN A 90 2.24 29.33 -18.51
CA GLN A 90 1.06 30.02 -19.04
C GLN A 90 1.50 31.03 -20.11
N THR A 91 1.85 30.56 -21.28
CA THR A 91 1.78 31.37 -22.50
C THR A 91 0.87 30.66 -23.48
N ALA A 92 -0.27 31.30 -23.72
CA ALA A 92 -1.28 30.83 -24.65
C ALA A 92 -0.67 30.61 -26.05
N GLN A 93 -0.31 29.37 -26.35
CA GLN A 93 -0.07 28.97 -27.73
C GLN A 93 -1.42 28.70 -28.39
N LYS A 94 -1.74 29.51 -29.41
CA LYS A 94 -2.86 29.28 -30.35
C LYS A 94 -2.75 27.87 -30.93
N VAL A 95 -3.59 26.98 -30.44
CA VAL A 95 -3.73 25.62 -30.99
C VAL A 95 -4.61 25.74 -32.23
N LYS A 96 -4.04 25.44 -33.41
CA LYS A 96 -4.81 25.27 -34.66
C LYS A 96 -5.90 24.25 -34.44
N SER A 97 -7.10 24.51 -35.00
CA SER A 97 -8.23 23.58 -34.99
C SER A 97 -7.80 22.22 -35.54
N TYR A 98 -7.53 21.33 -34.63
CA TYR A 98 -7.18 19.94 -34.95
C TYR A 98 -8.39 19.10 -34.62
N ILE A 99 -9.03 18.52 -35.64
CA ILE A 99 -9.91 17.41 -35.43
C ILE A 99 -9.04 16.33 -34.79
N ARG A 100 -9.06 16.22 -33.47
CA ARG A 100 -8.45 15.10 -32.77
C ARG A 100 -9.19 13.85 -33.22
N HIS A 101 -8.70 13.21 -34.24
CA HIS A 101 -8.95 11.77 -34.39
C HIS A 101 -8.44 11.19 -33.09
N VAL A 102 -9.38 10.76 -32.22
CA VAL A 102 -9.08 9.91 -31.06
C VAL A 102 -8.11 8.88 -31.59
N ALA A 103 -6.89 8.85 -31.09
CA ALA A 103 -5.90 7.87 -31.51
C ALA A 103 -6.60 6.52 -31.39
N LYS A 104 -6.82 5.85 -32.53
CA LYS A 104 -7.44 4.53 -32.54
C LYS A 104 -6.62 3.69 -31.58
N ASN A 105 -7.16 3.49 -30.38
CA ASN A 105 -6.52 2.69 -29.37
C ASN A 105 -6.30 1.32 -29.99
N LYS A 106 -5.08 1.00 -30.39
CA LYS A 106 -4.69 -0.27 -31.03
C LYS A 106 -5.01 -1.50 -30.16
N ILE A 107 -5.48 -1.27 -28.94
CA ILE A 107 -5.75 -2.28 -27.91
C ILE A 107 -7.12 -2.95 -28.08
N LEU A 108 -8.04 -2.33 -28.84
CA LEU A 108 -9.43 -2.81 -28.92
C LEU A 108 -9.80 -3.33 -30.32
N HIS A 109 -9.08 -4.34 -30.80
CA HIS A 109 -9.59 -5.22 -31.85
C HIS A 109 -10.42 -6.34 -31.19
N LEU A 110 -11.61 -5.97 -30.69
CA LEU A 110 -12.51 -6.93 -30.08
C LEU A 110 -13.34 -7.62 -31.15
N PRO A 111 -13.65 -8.93 -30.98
CA PRO A 111 -14.55 -9.64 -31.85
C PRO A 111 -15.88 -8.90 -32.04
N LYS A 112 -16.52 -9.01 -33.23
CA LYS A 112 -17.81 -8.37 -33.50
C LYS A 112 -18.91 -8.75 -32.52
N GLU A 113 -18.75 -9.87 -31.83
CA GLU A 113 -19.69 -10.42 -30.85
C GLU A 113 -19.51 -9.86 -29.43
N THR A 114 -18.49 -9.01 -29.22
CA THR A 114 -18.25 -8.43 -27.88
C THR A 114 -19.42 -7.53 -27.50
N LYS A 115 -20.02 -7.81 -26.34
CA LYS A 115 -21.09 -6.97 -25.79
C LYS A 115 -20.57 -5.57 -25.49
N VAL A 116 -21.28 -4.58 -26.01
CA VAL A 116 -21.03 -3.17 -25.78
C VAL A 116 -22.21 -2.61 -25.00
N VAL A 117 -21.93 -1.84 -23.95
CA VAL A 117 -22.94 -1.11 -23.17
C VAL A 117 -22.70 0.36 -23.39
N ASP A 118 -23.70 1.07 -23.88
CA ASP A 118 -23.65 2.52 -24.05
C ASP A 118 -24.23 3.18 -22.79
N ILE A 119 -23.44 4.03 -22.16
CA ILE A 119 -23.85 4.83 -20.99
C ILE A 119 -23.79 6.29 -21.40
N TYR A 120 -24.91 6.96 -21.28
CA TYR A 120 -25.03 8.40 -21.56
C TYR A 120 -24.93 9.15 -20.24
N THR A 121 -24.05 10.15 -20.17
CA THR A 121 -24.06 11.11 -19.07
C THR A 121 -25.32 11.96 -19.17
N GLU A 122 -25.94 12.26 -18.03
CA GLU A 122 -27.05 13.20 -17.99
C GLU A 122 -26.58 14.54 -18.54
N GLU A 123 -27.42 15.19 -19.35
CA GLU A 123 -27.16 16.55 -19.77
C GLU A 123 -27.26 17.46 -18.55
N ASP A 124 -26.30 18.38 -18.40
CA ASP A 124 -26.40 19.40 -17.37
C ASP A 124 -27.72 20.15 -17.56
N ALA A 125 -28.50 20.34 -16.49
CA ALA A 125 -29.79 21.01 -16.54
C ALA A 125 -29.68 22.42 -17.19
N ASP A 126 -28.53 23.06 -17.01
CA ASP A 126 -28.15 24.29 -17.68
C ASP A 126 -26.93 24.05 -18.57
N PRO A 127 -27.03 24.27 -19.89
CA PRO A 127 -25.89 24.13 -20.78
C PRO A 127 -24.76 25.08 -20.38
N PRO A 128 -23.49 24.66 -20.54
CA PRO A 128 -22.34 25.48 -20.14
C PRO A 128 -22.36 26.82 -20.87
N VAL A 129 -21.88 27.85 -20.16
CA VAL A 129 -21.79 29.23 -20.68
C VAL A 129 -20.40 29.41 -21.32
N CYS A 130 -20.36 30.06 -22.47
CA CYS A 130 -19.10 30.38 -23.14
C CYS A 130 -18.27 31.34 -22.28
N THR A 131 -17.04 30.95 -21.98
CA THR A 131 -16.13 31.77 -21.15
C THR A 131 -15.69 33.07 -21.81
N GLU A 132 -15.88 33.20 -23.13
CA GLU A 132 -15.49 34.39 -23.89
C GLU A 132 -16.62 35.41 -24.11
N CYS A 133 -17.86 34.96 -24.33
CA CYS A 133 -18.98 35.82 -24.63
C CYS A 133 -20.20 35.67 -23.71
N SER A 134 -20.10 34.83 -22.68
CA SER A 134 -21.14 34.54 -21.70
C SER A 134 -22.47 34.05 -22.30
N SER A 135 -22.49 33.61 -23.56
CA SER A 135 -23.69 33.05 -24.19
C SER A 135 -23.80 31.54 -23.86
N SER A 136 -25.04 31.04 -23.72
CA SER A 136 -25.30 29.61 -23.54
C SER A 136 -24.80 28.80 -24.75
N MET A 137 -24.06 27.73 -24.50
CA MET A 137 -23.54 26.85 -25.54
C MET A 137 -24.61 25.86 -26.00
N LYS A 138 -24.59 25.52 -27.29
CA LYS A 138 -25.47 24.46 -27.83
C LYS A 138 -24.69 23.16 -28.04
N ARG A 139 -25.34 22.03 -27.72
CA ARG A 139 -24.80 20.69 -28.03
C ARG A 139 -24.59 20.56 -29.53
N VAL A 140 -23.40 20.18 -29.96
CA VAL A 140 -23.03 19.99 -31.39
C VAL A 140 -22.54 18.59 -31.68
N GLY A 141 -22.32 17.76 -30.65
CA GLY A 141 -21.83 16.41 -30.80
C GLY A 141 -21.72 15.69 -29.45
N GLU A 142 -21.05 14.57 -29.48
CA GLU A 142 -20.70 13.80 -28.27
C GLU A 142 -19.28 13.26 -28.38
N LEU A 143 -18.58 13.23 -27.27
CA LEU A 143 -17.30 12.59 -27.13
C LEU A 143 -17.55 11.18 -26.59
N VAL A 144 -17.08 10.15 -27.28
CA VAL A 144 -17.24 8.75 -26.86
C VAL A 144 -15.94 8.26 -26.25
N ASP A 145 -15.93 8.03 -24.94
CA ASP A 145 -14.84 7.37 -24.24
C ASP A 145 -15.13 5.87 -24.19
N ILE A 146 -14.20 5.06 -24.68
CA ILE A 146 -14.32 3.60 -24.65
C ILE A 146 -13.60 3.08 -23.41
N LYS A 147 -14.30 2.33 -22.55
CA LYS A 147 -13.79 1.75 -21.32
C LYS A 147 -14.03 0.25 -21.29
N ILE A 148 -13.12 -0.49 -20.61
CA ILE A 148 -13.32 -1.90 -20.30
C ILE A 148 -13.91 -1.98 -18.90
N ALA A 149 -15.09 -2.57 -18.77
CA ALA A 149 -15.79 -2.77 -17.51
C ALA A 149 -15.78 -4.25 -17.08
N TYR A 150 -16.02 -4.50 -15.80
CA TYR A 150 -16.08 -5.82 -15.19
C TYR A 150 -17.34 -5.98 -14.34
N ILE A 151 -18.05 -7.06 -14.60
CA ILE A 151 -18.98 -7.65 -13.64
C ILE A 151 -18.40 -9.02 -13.26
N PRO A 152 -18.53 -9.49 -12.01
CA PRO A 152 -17.98 -10.79 -11.63
C PRO A 152 -18.20 -11.87 -12.66
N ALA A 153 -17.08 -12.47 -13.13
CA ALA A 153 -17.00 -13.47 -14.19
C ALA A 153 -17.18 -12.99 -15.65
N HIS A 154 -17.40 -11.71 -15.92
CA HIS A 154 -17.56 -11.22 -17.28
C HIS A 154 -16.81 -9.89 -17.51
N TYR A 155 -16.16 -9.79 -18.69
CA TYR A 155 -15.56 -8.55 -19.16
C TYR A 155 -16.35 -8.09 -20.39
N PHE A 156 -16.65 -6.79 -20.44
CA PHE A 156 -17.40 -6.19 -21.56
C PHE A 156 -16.95 -4.74 -21.75
N ILE A 157 -17.31 -4.16 -22.87
CA ILE A 157 -16.97 -2.78 -23.20
C ILE A 157 -18.10 -1.87 -22.75
N VAL A 158 -17.73 -0.79 -22.07
CA VAL A 158 -18.62 0.34 -21.78
C VAL A 158 -18.24 1.49 -22.69
N LYS A 159 -19.20 2.01 -23.45
CA LYS A 159 -19.07 3.26 -24.18
C LYS A 159 -19.75 4.36 -23.37
N VAL A 160 -18.98 5.33 -22.93
CA VAL A 160 -19.48 6.51 -22.20
C VAL A 160 -19.61 7.64 -23.20
N HIS A 161 -20.85 8.05 -23.48
CA HIS A 161 -21.16 9.15 -24.38
C HIS A 161 -21.27 10.44 -23.57
N ARG A 162 -20.41 11.40 -23.85
CA ARG A 162 -20.40 12.72 -23.21
C ARG A 162 -20.78 13.78 -24.25
N PRO A 163 -21.81 14.63 -23.98
CA PRO A 163 -22.19 15.67 -24.91
C PRO A 163 -21.06 16.69 -25.09
N GLU A 164 -20.88 17.15 -26.32
CA GLU A 164 -19.95 18.22 -26.66
C GLU A 164 -20.74 19.48 -27.00
N TYR A 165 -20.33 20.60 -26.41
CA TYR A 165 -20.96 21.89 -26.55
C TYR A 165 -20.07 22.86 -27.33
N ARG A 166 -20.69 23.69 -28.16
CA ARG A 166 -20.05 24.75 -28.92
C ARG A 166 -20.81 26.07 -28.76
N CYS A 167 -20.09 27.18 -28.56
CA CYS A 167 -20.68 28.49 -28.61
C CYS A 167 -20.94 28.91 -30.05
N LEU A 168 -22.19 29.03 -30.44
CA LEU A 168 -22.56 29.50 -31.80
C LEU A 168 -22.40 31.00 -31.97
N SER A 169 -22.38 31.76 -30.89
CA SER A 169 -22.22 33.20 -30.94
C SER A 169 -20.77 33.65 -31.22
N CYS A 170 -19.79 32.94 -30.69
CA CYS A 170 -18.37 33.20 -30.91
C CYS A 170 -17.78 32.51 -32.16
N ALA A 171 -18.43 31.48 -32.67
CA ALA A 171 -17.94 30.65 -33.77
C ALA A 171 -17.63 31.46 -35.05
N PRO A 172 -18.43 32.44 -35.46
CA PRO A 172 -18.18 33.21 -36.68
C PRO A 172 -17.03 34.19 -36.58
N MET A 173 -16.66 34.64 -35.36
CA MET A 173 -15.73 35.74 -35.14
C MET A 173 -14.28 35.35 -35.03
N LYS A 174 -13.98 34.11 -34.63
CA LYS A 174 -12.60 33.70 -34.23
C LYS A 174 -12.00 32.53 -35.03
N GLY A 175 -12.68 32.03 -36.05
CA GLY A 175 -12.16 30.95 -36.92
C GLY A 175 -11.89 29.59 -36.24
N GLU A 176 -11.77 29.58 -34.91
CA GLU A 176 -11.54 28.39 -34.08
C GLU A 176 -12.38 28.51 -32.80
N ASN A 177 -13.42 27.69 -32.70
CA ASN A 177 -14.30 27.67 -31.56
C ASN A 177 -13.97 26.45 -30.69
N PRO A 178 -13.57 26.61 -29.41
CA PRO A 178 -13.31 25.48 -28.55
C PRO A 178 -14.56 24.65 -28.37
N LEU A 179 -14.45 23.34 -28.68
CA LEU A 179 -15.42 22.33 -28.28
C LEU A 179 -15.21 22.06 -26.79
N VAL A 180 -16.24 22.18 -26.00
CA VAL A 180 -16.24 21.85 -24.57
C VAL A 180 -17.07 20.58 -24.41
N ALA A 181 -16.44 19.48 -24.05
CA ALA A 181 -17.14 18.27 -23.66
C ALA A 181 -17.63 18.41 -22.20
N ALA A 182 -18.78 17.81 -21.89
CA ALA A 182 -19.22 17.68 -20.51
C ALA A 182 -18.09 17.12 -19.62
N SER A 183 -18.01 17.61 -18.39
CA SER A 183 -16.96 17.18 -17.45
C SER A 183 -16.92 15.65 -17.33
N PRO A 184 -15.74 15.03 -17.21
CA PRO A 184 -15.67 13.61 -16.87
C PRO A 184 -16.38 13.41 -15.53
N ASP A 185 -17.17 12.34 -15.43
CA ASP A 185 -17.92 11.97 -14.23
C ASP A 185 -17.00 11.61 -13.08
N GLY A 186 -16.42 12.52 -12.36
CA GLY A 186 -15.64 12.27 -11.13
C GLY A 186 -14.68 11.08 -11.13
N ASN A 187 -14.49 10.39 -12.26
CA ASN A 187 -13.68 9.20 -12.43
C ASN A 187 -12.20 9.52 -12.19
N VAL A 188 -11.56 8.76 -11.32
CA VAL A 188 -10.13 8.93 -10.97
C VAL A 188 -9.17 8.66 -12.13
N LEU A 189 -9.60 7.95 -13.18
CA LEU A 189 -8.80 7.64 -14.38
C LEU A 189 -9.49 8.14 -15.66
N PRO A 190 -9.74 9.45 -15.81
CA PRO A 190 -10.34 10.00 -17.01
C PRO A 190 -9.43 9.73 -18.22
N GLY A 191 -10.02 9.41 -19.37
CA GLY A 191 -9.28 9.17 -20.62
C GLY A 191 -8.53 7.84 -20.70
N THR A 192 -8.69 6.94 -19.74
CA THR A 192 -8.18 5.56 -19.81
C THR A 192 -9.31 4.59 -20.17
N ILE A 193 -8.93 3.39 -20.66
CA ILE A 193 -9.88 2.31 -20.93
C ILE A 193 -10.26 1.52 -19.67
N CYS A 194 -9.76 1.92 -18.50
CA CYS A 194 -10.04 1.25 -17.22
C CYS A 194 -11.30 1.82 -16.60
N ASP A 195 -12.35 1.00 -16.56
CA ASP A 195 -13.57 1.31 -15.83
C ASP A 195 -13.35 1.23 -14.30
N PRO A 196 -14.06 2.03 -13.47
CA PRO A 196 -14.02 1.92 -12.02
C PRO A 196 -14.19 0.50 -11.48
N SER A 197 -15.06 -0.30 -12.06
CA SER A 197 -15.29 -1.69 -11.65
C SER A 197 -14.09 -2.60 -11.95
N LEU A 198 -13.41 -2.41 -13.07
CA LEU A 198 -12.19 -3.15 -13.40
C LEU A 198 -11.03 -2.77 -12.48
N LEU A 199 -10.86 -1.49 -12.19
CA LEU A 199 -9.84 -1.02 -11.25
C LEU A 199 -10.09 -1.57 -9.84
N ALA A 200 -11.35 -1.55 -9.39
CA ALA A 200 -11.74 -2.13 -8.10
C ALA A 200 -11.42 -3.62 -8.03
N LEU A 201 -11.70 -4.39 -9.09
CA LEU A 201 -11.33 -5.79 -9.18
C LEU A 201 -9.82 -6.01 -9.05
N ILE A 202 -9.01 -5.23 -9.78
CA ILE A 202 -7.55 -5.36 -9.78
C ILE A 202 -7.02 -5.14 -8.35
N ILE A 203 -7.47 -4.07 -7.69
CA ILE A 203 -7.01 -3.70 -6.36
C ILE A 203 -7.52 -4.66 -5.30
N GLU A 204 -8.81 -5.03 -5.31
CA GLU A 204 -9.34 -6.02 -4.37
C GLU A 204 -8.62 -7.37 -4.53
N SER A 205 -8.43 -7.82 -5.77
CA SER A 205 -7.72 -9.07 -6.05
C SER A 205 -6.31 -9.06 -5.51
N ARG A 206 -5.60 -7.95 -5.65
CA ARG A 206 -4.22 -7.82 -5.17
C ARG A 206 -4.15 -7.71 -3.65
N MET A 207 -4.96 -6.85 -3.02
CA MET A 207 -4.83 -6.51 -1.61
C MET A 207 -5.61 -7.47 -0.70
N LYS A 208 -6.80 -7.91 -1.11
CA LYS A 208 -7.65 -8.81 -0.33
C LYS A 208 -7.33 -10.27 -0.56
N PHE A 209 -7.09 -10.66 -1.82
CA PHE A 209 -6.85 -12.05 -2.20
C PHE A 209 -5.37 -12.38 -2.43
N GLY A 210 -4.48 -11.40 -2.34
CA GLY A 210 -3.03 -11.59 -2.47
C GLY A 210 -2.55 -12.00 -3.87
N LEU A 211 -3.35 -11.71 -4.91
CA LEU A 211 -3.00 -12.04 -6.29
C LEU A 211 -2.02 -11.01 -6.85
N PRO A 212 -0.78 -11.37 -7.19
CA PRO A 212 0.16 -10.44 -7.83
C PRO A 212 -0.27 -10.13 -9.27
N LEU A 213 0.13 -8.96 -9.77
CA LEU A 213 -0.33 -8.46 -11.08
C LEU A 213 -0.01 -9.41 -12.24
N TYR A 214 1.08 -10.18 -12.17
CA TYR A 214 1.40 -11.16 -13.22
C TYR A 214 0.40 -12.32 -13.30
N ARG A 215 -0.25 -12.68 -12.17
CA ARG A 215 -1.35 -13.66 -12.16
C ARG A 215 -2.66 -13.05 -12.63
N LEU A 216 -2.87 -11.76 -12.32
CA LEU A 216 -4.02 -11.03 -12.82
C LEU A 216 -3.95 -10.83 -14.33
N GLU A 217 -2.77 -10.61 -14.91
CA GLU A 217 -2.55 -10.60 -16.38
C GLU A 217 -3.02 -11.90 -17.04
N ASP A 218 -2.80 -13.04 -16.37
CA ASP A 218 -3.26 -14.35 -16.87
C ASP A 218 -4.75 -14.61 -16.55
N ALA A 219 -5.28 -14.05 -15.47
CA ALA A 219 -6.67 -14.25 -15.03
C ALA A 219 -7.66 -13.37 -15.78
N ILE A 220 -7.27 -12.13 -16.13
CA ILE A 220 -8.10 -11.19 -16.89
C ILE A 220 -7.96 -11.51 -18.38
N LYS A 221 -8.88 -12.32 -18.88
CA LYS A 221 -8.95 -12.69 -20.29
C LYS A 221 -10.04 -11.87 -20.97
N LEU A 222 -9.64 -11.00 -21.89
CA LEU A 222 -10.60 -10.31 -22.75
C LEU A 222 -11.25 -11.27 -23.73
N PRO A 223 -12.45 -10.96 -24.26
CA PRO A 223 -13.19 -11.86 -25.16
C PRO A 223 -12.42 -12.30 -26.42
N ASP A 224 -11.48 -11.48 -26.88
CA ASP A 224 -10.61 -11.76 -28.04
C ASP A 224 -9.32 -12.52 -27.69
N GLY A 225 -9.16 -12.92 -26.40
CA GLY A 225 -7.96 -13.56 -25.90
C GLY A 225 -6.80 -12.62 -25.61
N GLN A 226 -6.94 -11.31 -25.84
CA GLN A 226 -5.92 -10.33 -25.47
C GLN A 226 -5.76 -10.26 -23.95
N LYS A 227 -4.53 -9.96 -23.50
CA LYS A 227 -4.19 -9.79 -22.10
C LYS A 227 -3.93 -8.32 -21.80
N LEU A 228 -4.40 -7.86 -20.66
CA LEU A 228 -3.98 -6.60 -20.10
C LEU A 228 -2.62 -6.79 -19.44
N SER A 229 -1.57 -6.15 -19.98
CA SER A 229 -0.22 -6.33 -19.45
C SER A 229 -0.15 -5.88 -17.99
N ARG A 230 0.64 -6.59 -17.18
CA ARG A 230 0.88 -6.20 -15.77
C ARG A 230 1.38 -4.75 -15.65
N GLN A 231 2.10 -4.23 -16.69
CA GLN A 231 2.51 -2.83 -16.78
C GLN A 231 1.30 -1.90 -16.77
N LEU A 232 0.35 -2.18 -17.61
CA LEU A 232 -0.85 -1.38 -17.71
C LEU A 232 -1.65 -1.42 -16.40
N LEU A 233 -1.81 -2.62 -15.81
CA LEU A 233 -2.49 -2.79 -14.51
C LEU A 233 -1.79 -1.99 -13.40
N SER A 234 -0.46 -2.06 -13.32
CA SER A 234 0.32 -1.29 -12.34
C SER A 234 0.17 0.22 -12.56
N SER A 235 0.27 0.67 -13.82
CA SER A 235 0.13 2.09 -14.15
C SER A 235 -1.23 2.64 -13.71
N TRP A 236 -2.32 1.90 -13.93
CA TRP A 236 -3.64 2.31 -13.46
C TRP A 236 -3.72 2.42 -11.94
N CYS A 237 -3.18 1.43 -11.22
CA CYS A 237 -3.14 1.48 -9.75
C CYS A 237 -2.39 2.71 -9.23
N ILE A 238 -1.23 3.03 -9.82
CA ILE A 238 -0.40 4.16 -9.37
C ILE A 238 -1.07 5.49 -9.74
N LEU A 239 -1.58 5.63 -10.96
CA LEU A 239 -2.27 6.85 -11.39
C LEU A 239 -3.52 7.13 -10.54
N ALA A 240 -4.32 6.11 -10.25
CA ALA A 240 -5.49 6.26 -9.39
C ALA A 240 -5.09 6.65 -7.95
N TYR A 241 -4.05 6.04 -7.38
CA TYR A 241 -3.54 6.43 -6.06
C TYR A 241 -3.19 7.91 -6.00
N GLN A 242 -2.55 8.45 -7.03
CA GLN A 242 -2.17 9.87 -7.09
C GLN A 242 -3.37 10.81 -7.05
N GLN A 243 -4.53 10.39 -7.58
CA GLN A 243 -5.79 11.13 -7.48
C GLN A 243 -6.45 10.99 -6.09
N LEU A 244 -6.06 10.00 -5.29
CA LEU A 244 -6.63 9.70 -3.99
C LEU A 244 -5.81 10.22 -2.80
N ILE A 245 -4.79 11.05 -3.02
CA ILE A 245 -3.95 11.60 -1.93
C ILE A 245 -4.80 12.42 -0.93
N GLY A 246 -5.85 13.09 -1.38
CA GLY A 246 -6.80 13.79 -0.51
C GLY A 246 -7.53 12.83 0.44
N LEU A 247 -7.94 11.66 -0.06
CA LEU A 247 -8.56 10.61 0.75
C LEU A 247 -7.56 10.01 1.76
N GLU A 248 -6.31 9.82 1.38
CA GLU A 248 -5.26 9.36 2.30
C GLU A 248 -5.08 10.32 3.48
N LYS A 249 -5.11 11.64 3.22
CA LYS A 249 -5.09 12.66 4.27
C LYS A 249 -6.35 12.61 5.16
N ALA A 250 -7.53 12.38 4.57
CA ALA A 250 -8.76 12.20 5.34
C ALA A 250 -8.71 10.97 6.25
N PHE A 251 -8.14 9.84 5.78
CA PHE A 251 -7.87 8.67 6.62
C PHE A 251 -7.00 9.02 7.83
N LEU A 252 -5.94 9.81 7.64
CA LEU A 252 -5.07 10.25 8.74
C LEU A 252 -5.80 11.14 9.73
N ARG A 253 -6.56 12.15 9.26
CA ARG A 253 -7.36 13.02 10.13
C ARG A 253 -8.36 12.22 10.96
N ARG A 254 -9.04 11.25 10.33
CA ARG A 254 -10.01 10.39 11.00
C ARG A 254 -9.32 9.45 11.99
N LEU A 255 -8.17 8.87 11.64
CA LEU A 255 -7.39 7.98 12.48
C LEU A 255 -7.04 8.64 13.83
N TYR A 256 -6.60 9.88 13.82
CA TYR A 256 -6.21 10.60 15.03
C TYR A 256 -7.38 10.95 15.97
N ARG A 257 -8.63 10.77 15.54
CA ARG A 257 -9.82 10.94 16.40
C ARG A 257 -10.22 9.68 17.17
N TYR A 258 -9.57 8.56 16.90
CA TYR A 258 -9.86 7.32 17.63
C TYR A 258 -9.20 7.33 19.01
N PRO A 259 -9.87 6.78 20.04
CA PRO A 259 -9.33 6.79 21.41
C PRO A 259 -8.14 5.85 21.59
N MET A 260 -7.99 4.83 20.71
CA MET A 260 -6.87 3.90 20.76
C MET A 260 -6.36 3.59 19.35
N ILE A 261 -5.04 3.57 19.21
CA ILE A 261 -4.31 3.10 18.03
C ILE A 261 -3.33 2.01 18.44
N SER A 262 -3.38 0.88 17.76
CA SER A 262 -2.36 -0.17 17.84
C SER A 262 -1.38 -0.02 16.69
N MET A 263 -0.06 -0.06 16.97
CA MET A 263 0.98 0.07 15.95
C MET A 263 1.86 -1.18 15.88
N ASP A 264 2.21 -1.54 14.66
CA ASP A 264 3.16 -2.61 14.36
C ASP A 264 3.79 -2.36 12.99
N GLU A 265 4.88 -3.05 12.65
CA GLU A 265 5.53 -2.89 11.37
C GLU A 265 6.06 -4.21 10.80
N THR A 266 6.36 -4.20 9.51
CA THR A 266 6.98 -5.35 8.84
C THR A 266 7.97 -4.89 7.77
N PRO A 267 9.10 -5.59 7.58
CA PRO A 267 10.03 -5.26 6.52
C PRO A 267 9.39 -5.36 5.13
N LEU A 268 9.76 -4.45 4.25
CA LEU A 268 9.43 -4.46 2.82
C LEU A 268 10.70 -4.20 2.02
N LEU A 269 10.96 -5.03 1.03
CA LEU A 269 12.04 -4.78 0.08
C LEU A 269 11.55 -3.80 -0.99
N VAL A 270 12.27 -2.69 -1.18
CA VAL A 270 11.99 -1.71 -2.24
C VAL A 270 13.28 -1.48 -3.04
N LEU A 271 13.24 -1.77 -4.33
CA LEU A 271 14.45 -1.79 -5.17
C LEU A 271 14.98 -0.38 -5.45
N ASN A 272 14.09 0.54 -5.83
CA ASN A 272 14.43 1.92 -6.15
C ASN A 272 13.88 2.85 -5.05
N ASN A 273 14.74 3.24 -4.13
CA ASN A 273 14.45 4.15 -3.03
C ASN A 273 15.63 5.11 -2.80
N THR A 274 15.45 6.12 -1.94
CA THR A 274 16.46 7.18 -1.75
C THR A 274 17.74 6.65 -1.11
N LYS A 275 17.68 5.68 -0.21
CA LYS A 275 18.85 5.05 0.41
C LYS A 275 19.66 4.26 -0.61
N ARG A 276 18.96 3.53 -1.49
CA ARG A 276 19.59 2.77 -2.56
C ARG A 276 20.27 3.69 -3.57
N THR A 277 19.58 4.75 -3.99
CA THR A 277 20.17 5.77 -4.90
C THR A 277 21.41 6.41 -4.29
N ALA A 278 21.39 6.73 -2.98
CA ALA A 278 22.56 7.29 -2.30
C ALA A 278 23.73 6.30 -2.26
N GLU A 279 23.46 5.01 -2.07
CA GLU A 279 24.50 3.97 -2.07
C GLU A 279 25.07 3.74 -3.47
N ASP A 280 24.20 3.66 -4.49
CA ASP A 280 24.62 3.53 -5.88
C ASP A 280 25.51 4.71 -6.32
N ASN A 281 25.20 5.94 -5.88
CA ASN A 281 26.03 7.12 -6.16
C ASN A 281 27.41 7.03 -5.47
N LYS A 282 27.50 6.48 -4.26
CA LYS A 282 28.81 6.26 -3.61
C LYS A 282 29.64 5.25 -4.39
N ILE A 283 29.03 4.14 -4.77
CA ILE A 283 29.69 3.09 -5.56
C ILE A 283 30.18 3.69 -6.89
N LYS A 284 29.33 4.46 -7.57
CA LYS A 284 29.70 5.12 -8.81
C LYS A 284 30.91 6.03 -8.59
N ALA A 285 30.92 6.87 -7.57
CA ALA A 285 32.03 7.76 -7.26
C ALA A 285 33.36 7.03 -6.92
N GLU A 286 33.29 5.79 -6.42
CA GLU A 286 34.47 4.95 -6.21
C GLU A 286 34.93 4.30 -7.53
N LEU A 287 33.99 3.84 -8.36
CA LEU A 287 34.30 3.23 -9.67
C LEU A 287 34.86 4.26 -10.67
N ASP A 288 34.38 5.50 -10.64
CA ASP A 288 34.85 6.59 -11.51
C ASP A 288 36.34 6.98 -11.25
N LYS A 289 36.93 6.50 -10.15
CA LYS A 289 38.36 6.67 -9.81
C LYS A 289 39.26 5.60 -10.41
N LEU A 290 38.69 4.52 -10.92
CA LEU A 290 39.45 3.43 -11.53
C LEU A 290 39.88 3.81 -12.94
N ASP A 291 41.12 3.43 -13.29
CA ASP A 291 41.62 3.54 -14.64
C ASP A 291 41.19 2.30 -15.46
N PRO A 292 40.40 2.44 -16.53
CA PRO A 292 39.98 1.31 -17.36
C PRO A 292 41.13 0.59 -18.06
N GLU A 293 42.28 1.29 -18.26
CA GLU A 293 43.47 0.73 -18.89
C GLU A 293 44.38 -0.03 -17.89
N ASP A 294 44.10 0.04 -16.58
CA ASP A 294 44.84 -0.68 -15.54
C ASP A 294 44.69 -2.20 -15.72
N PRO A 295 45.78 -3.00 -15.80
CA PRO A 295 45.69 -4.45 -15.86
C PRO A 295 44.84 -5.08 -14.77
N ASP A 296 44.82 -4.47 -13.56
CA ASP A 296 44.08 -4.94 -12.38
C ASP A 296 42.67 -4.34 -12.26
N TYR A 297 42.18 -3.57 -13.27
CA TYR A 297 40.87 -2.92 -13.25
C TYR A 297 39.74 -3.86 -12.84
N LYS A 298 39.67 -5.05 -13.42
CA LYS A 298 38.61 -6.04 -13.12
C LYS A 298 38.64 -6.51 -11.68
N GLU A 299 39.82 -6.64 -11.10
CA GLU A 299 39.96 -7.05 -9.69
C GLU A 299 39.56 -5.91 -8.76
N GLN A 300 40.02 -4.71 -9.02
CA GLN A 300 39.66 -3.50 -8.26
C GLN A 300 38.16 -3.24 -8.32
N PHE A 301 37.55 -3.32 -9.51
CA PHE A 301 36.10 -3.21 -9.71
C PHE A 301 35.34 -4.23 -8.86
N ASN A 302 35.72 -5.51 -8.94
CA ASN A 302 35.10 -6.58 -8.17
C ASN A 302 35.25 -6.38 -6.66
N ARG A 303 36.37 -5.84 -6.20
CA ARG A 303 36.62 -5.54 -4.78
C ARG A 303 35.65 -4.48 -4.28
N ILE A 304 35.47 -3.38 -5.04
CA ILE A 304 34.52 -2.30 -4.71
C ILE A 304 33.08 -2.87 -4.64
N ILE A 305 32.63 -3.58 -5.67
CA ILE A 305 31.26 -4.13 -5.67
C ILE A 305 31.04 -5.09 -4.50
N ASN A 306 31.99 -5.95 -4.18
CA ASN A 306 31.88 -6.89 -3.08
C ASN A 306 31.87 -6.22 -1.70
N SER A 307 32.63 -5.11 -1.52
CA SER A 307 32.64 -4.36 -0.26
C SER A 307 31.28 -3.70 0.02
N HIS A 308 30.58 -3.22 -1.02
CA HIS A 308 29.26 -2.56 -0.90
C HIS A 308 28.08 -3.52 -0.92
N LYS A 309 28.25 -4.81 -1.17
CA LYS A 309 27.15 -5.78 -1.31
C LYS A 309 26.19 -5.80 -0.13
N LYS A 310 26.71 -5.78 1.10
CA LYS A 310 25.90 -5.75 2.32
C LYS A 310 25.16 -4.42 2.48
N SER A 311 25.81 -3.32 2.12
CA SER A 311 25.28 -1.98 2.19
C SER A 311 24.13 -1.79 1.20
N ILE A 312 24.29 -2.24 -0.04
CA ILE A 312 23.22 -2.27 -1.05
C ILE A 312 22.00 -3.06 -0.55
N HIS A 313 22.21 -4.26 0.00
CA HIS A 313 21.10 -5.05 0.52
C HIS A 313 20.36 -4.34 1.66
N ASN A 314 21.09 -3.72 2.59
CA ASN A 314 20.51 -2.97 3.70
C ASN A 314 19.76 -1.73 3.21
N ALA A 315 20.26 -1.07 2.16
CA ALA A 315 19.60 0.10 1.58
C ALA A 315 18.24 -0.21 0.94
N MET A 316 18.02 -1.45 0.47
CA MET A 316 16.74 -1.89 -0.06
C MET A 316 15.70 -2.26 1.02
N ASN A 317 16.13 -2.49 2.27
CA ASN A 317 15.23 -2.84 3.36
C ASN A 317 14.50 -1.59 3.86
N CYS A 318 13.22 -1.54 3.57
CA CYS A 318 12.27 -0.53 4.02
C CYS A 318 11.21 -1.18 4.92
N PHE A 319 10.20 -0.44 5.33
CA PHE A 319 9.18 -0.92 6.26
C PHE A 319 7.78 -0.52 5.82
N MET A 320 6.84 -1.40 6.10
CA MET A 320 5.41 -1.11 6.07
C MET A 320 4.95 -0.96 7.52
N MET A 321 4.61 0.26 7.90
CA MET A 321 4.07 0.60 9.21
C MET A 321 2.56 0.47 9.19
N VAL A 322 1.98 -0.09 10.25
CA VAL A 322 0.53 -0.32 10.36
C VAL A 322 0.02 0.36 11.62
N ARG A 323 -1.04 1.13 11.48
CA ARG A 323 -1.80 1.76 12.57
C ARG A 323 -3.23 1.27 12.48
N ALA A 324 -3.70 0.57 13.50
CA ALA A 324 -5.03 -0.02 13.57
C ALA A 324 -5.83 0.63 14.70
N ALA A 325 -6.88 1.34 14.36
CA ALA A 325 -7.69 2.10 15.31
C ALA A 325 -8.77 1.25 15.98
N THR A 326 -9.06 1.57 17.23
CA THR A 326 -10.12 0.94 18.02
C THR A 326 -11.06 2.01 18.56
N ASN A 327 -12.37 1.78 18.44
CA ASN A 327 -13.43 2.66 18.96
C ASN A 327 -13.57 2.58 20.47
N LYS A 328 -14.35 3.49 21.07
CA LYS A 328 -14.68 3.50 22.50
C LYS A 328 -15.34 2.19 22.98
N ASP A 329 -16.20 1.62 22.15
CA ASP A 329 -16.87 0.33 22.40
C ASP A 329 -15.98 -0.90 22.13
N SER A 330 -14.68 -0.69 21.94
CA SER A 330 -13.70 -1.70 21.56
C SER A 330 -13.94 -2.36 20.18
N SER A 331 -14.87 -1.84 19.36
CA SER A 331 -15.00 -2.26 17.98
C SER A 331 -13.82 -1.78 17.14
N ARG A 332 -13.57 -2.44 16.02
CA ARG A 332 -12.46 -2.10 15.12
C ARG A 332 -12.82 -0.87 14.29
N GLY A 333 -11.86 0.06 14.21
CA GLY A 333 -11.94 1.25 13.40
C GLY A 333 -11.07 1.16 12.14
N LEU A 334 -10.66 2.32 11.64
CA LEU A 334 -9.81 2.44 10.46
C LEU A 334 -8.45 1.77 10.65
N VAL A 335 -7.89 1.30 9.55
CA VAL A 335 -6.53 0.76 9.48
C VAL A 335 -5.73 1.59 8.49
N MET A 336 -4.56 2.06 8.88
CA MET A 336 -3.68 2.84 8.02
C MET A 336 -2.34 2.15 7.87
N TYR A 337 -1.98 1.81 6.64
CA TYR A 337 -0.64 1.38 6.26
C TYR A 337 0.13 2.57 5.72
N THR A 338 1.38 2.69 6.10
CA THR A 338 2.26 3.76 5.62
C THR A 338 3.63 3.16 5.30
N PHE A 339 4.11 3.42 4.12
CA PHE A 339 5.46 3.04 3.72
C PHE A 339 6.49 3.95 4.38
N SER A 340 7.63 3.38 4.81
CA SER A 340 8.78 4.13 5.28
C SER A 340 10.09 3.48 4.86
N GLU A 341 11.05 4.29 4.45
CA GLU A 341 12.40 3.83 4.18
C GLU A 341 13.18 3.55 5.48
N TYR A 342 12.79 4.16 6.59
CA TYR A 342 13.48 4.10 7.88
C TYR A 342 12.56 3.57 8.98
N ARG A 343 13.19 3.03 10.04
CA ARG A 343 12.56 2.60 11.28
C ARG A 343 13.33 3.18 12.46
N ASN A 344 13.48 4.48 12.50
CA ASN A 344 14.11 5.19 13.59
C ASN A 344 13.08 5.98 14.42
N ASP A 345 13.49 6.50 15.56
CA ASP A 345 12.64 7.22 16.51
C ASP A 345 11.95 8.42 15.84
N LYS A 346 12.66 9.16 14.98
CA LYS A 346 12.08 10.27 14.22
C LYS A 346 10.94 9.80 13.32
N THR A 347 11.13 8.71 12.58
CA THR A 347 10.09 8.17 11.70
C THR A 347 8.85 7.72 12.49
N ILE A 348 9.06 7.08 13.64
CA ILE A 348 7.97 6.64 14.52
C ILE A 348 7.22 7.86 15.03
N LYS A 349 7.93 8.90 15.50
CA LYS A 349 7.34 10.16 15.96
C LYS A 349 6.52 10.85 14.86
N ASP A 350 7.08 10.98 13.65
CA ASP A 350 6.40 11.58 12.51
C ASP A 350 5.11 10.82 12.16
N MET A 351 5.09 9.49 12.30
CA MET A 351 3.92 8.66 12.05
C MET A 351 2.86 8.71 13.13
N ILE A 352 3.25 8.87 14.38
CA ILE A 352 2.30 9.09 15.48
C ILE A 352 1.66 10.48 15.31
N GLY A 353 2.43 11.47 14.88
CA GLY A 353 1.95 12.82 14.57
C GLY A 353 1.29 13.50 15.78
N PRO A 354 0.14 14.18 15.59
CA PRO A 354 -0.56 14.92 16.63
C PRO A 354 -1.48 14.05 17.49
N TYR A 355 -1.30 12.74 17.49
CA TYR A 355 -2.16 11.83 18.26
C TYR A 355 -2.01 12.04 19.77
N ASP A 356 -3.12 12.09 20.50
CA ASP A 356 -3.18 12.35 21.94
C ASP A 356 -3.90 11.25 22.75
N GLY A 357 -4.30 10.14 22.08
CA GLY A 357 -5.01 9.02 22.70
C GLY A 357 -4.08 7.94 23.26
N PHE A 358 -4.63 6.72 23.38
CA PHE A 358 -3.89 5.55 23.85
C PHE A 358 -3.22 4.80 22.68
N LEU A 359 -1.89 4.72 22.72
CA LEU A 359 -1.07 4.01 21.74
C LEU A 359 -0.58 2.68 22.28
N MET A 360 -0.87 1.59 21.60
CA MET A 360 -0.39 0.23 21.91
C MET A 360 0.66 -0.23 20.91
N SER A 361 1.79 -0.75 21.38
CA SER A 361 2.83 -1.32 20.50
C SER A 361 3.53 -2.55 21.12
N ASP A 362 4.49 -3.12 20.41
CA ASP A 362 5.26 -4.30 20.83
C ASP A 362 6.34 -4.03 21.87
N GLY A 363 6.51 -2.79 22.30
CA GLY A 363 7.52 -2.39 23.29
C GLY A 363 8.93 -2.21 22.70
N LEU A 364 9.06 -1.98 21.40
CA LEU A 364 10.29 -1.53 20.77
C LEU A 364 10.73 -0.20 21.36
N SER A 365 12.05 -0.02 21.56
CA SER A 365 12.63 1.20 22.15
C SER A 365 12.24 2.49 21.42
N GLY A 366 12.12 2.44 20.09
CA GLY A 366 11.72 3.60 19.28
C GLY A 366 10.35 4.18 19.65
N TYR A 367 9.39 3.33 20.06
CA TYR A 367 8.10 3.81 20.57
C TYR A 367 8.23 4.45 21.96
N ALA A 368 9.15 3.95 22.78
CA ALA A 368 9.39 4.51 24.11
C ALA A 368 10.01 5.91 24.04
N ASN A 369 10.98 6.11 23.15
CA ASN A 369 11.68 7.38 22.99
C ASN A 369 10.77 8.45 22.35
N ALA A 370 9.82 8.06 21.51
CA ALA A 370 8.86 8.98 20.91
C ALA A 370 7.84 9.54 21.92
N VAL A 371 7.65 8.88 23.09
CA VAL A 371 6.70 9.32 24.15
C VAL A 371 7.16 10.58 24.86
N GLU A 372 8.46 10.78 25.03
CA GLU A 372 9.00 11.89 25.84
C GLU A 372 8.60 13.28 25.32
N ASP A 373 8.23 13.37 24.04
CA ASP A 373 7.85 14.60 23.37
C ASP A 373 6.35 14.65 22.93
N GLY A 374 5.56 13.61 23.22
CA GLY A 374 4.18 13.45 22.71
C GLY A 374 3.11 13.56 23.80
N ASN A 375 1.89 13.96 23.42
CA ASN A 375 0.74 14.07 24.34
C ASN A 375 -0.02 12.74 24.54
N TYR A 376 0.44 11.64 23.94
CA TYR A 376 -0.25 10.35 23.98
C TYR A 376 0.23 9.45 25.12
N THR A 377 -0.64 8.55 25.55
CA THR A 377 -0.29 7.52 26.55
C THR A 377 0.16 6.24 25.83
N HIS A 378 1.34 5.73 26.17
CA HIS A 378 1.91 4.54 25.54
C HIS A 378 1.76 3.29 26.40
N GLY A 379 1.15 2.23 25.84
CA GLY A 379 1.08 0.89 26.41
C GLY A 379 1.91 -0.13 25.64
N CYS A 380 2.43 -1.12 26.35
CA CYS A 380 3.16 -2.24 25.76
C CYS A 380 2.35 -3.52 25.75
N CYS A 381 2.45 -4.27 24.67
CA CYS A 381 1.79 -5.57 24.48
C CYS A 381 2.33 -6.63 25.47
N MET A 382 1.50 -7.08 26.42
CA MET A 382 1.88 -8.15 27.35
C MET A 382 2.05 -9.51 26.67
N VAL A 383 1.38 -9.76 25.54
CA VAL A 383 1.56 -11.01 24.78
C VAL A 383 3.00 -11.14 24.28
N HIS A 384 3.65 -10.04 23.88
CA HIS A 384 5.07 -10.03 23.55
C HIS A 384 5.94 -10.39 24.76
N GLY A 385 5.58 -9.88 25.95
CA GLY A 385 6.22 -10.26 27.20
C GLY A 385 6.12 -11.76 27.50
N ALA A 386 4.98 -12.38 27.15
CA ALA A 386 4.75 -13.80 27.40
C ALA A 386 5.37 -14.76 26.37
N ARG A 387 5.70 -14.29 25.14
CA ARG A 387 6.23 -15.16 24.06
C ARG A 387 7.58 -15.78 24.41
N LYS A 388 8.54 -14.98 24.88
CA LYS A 388 9.88 -15.49 25.21
C LYS A 388 9.88 -16.48 26.39
N PRO A 389 9.21 -16.19 27.53
CA PRO A 389 9.09 -17.18 28.60
C PRO A 389 8.47 -18.49 28.14
N LYS A 390 7.41 -18.47 27.32
CA LYS A 390 6.80 -19.66 26.74
C LYS A 390 7.80 -20.45 25.86
N ALA A 391 8.55 -19.76 25.00
CA ALA A 391 9.57 -20.39 24.16
C ALA A 391 10.71 -21.01 24.98
N ILE A 392 11.07 -20.41 26.13
CA ILE A 392 12.03 -21.02 27.08
C ILE A 392 11.45 -22.33 27.65
N LEU A 393 10.19 -22.34 28.03
CA LEU A 393 9.54 -23.56 28.58
C LEU A 393 9.40 -24.69 27.56
N GLU A 394 9.23 -24.37 26.26
CA GLU A 394 9.22 -25.37 25.19
C GLU A 394 10.56 -26.11 25.10
N ASN A 395 11.67 -25.44 25.32
CA ASN A 395 13.02 -26.00 25.27
C ASN A 395 13.52 -26.48 26.64
N HIS A 396 13.09 -25.86 27.72
CA HIS A 396 13.50 -26.11 29.11
C HIS A 396 12.26 -26.17 30.04
N PRO A 397 11.48 -27.26 30.02
CA PRO A 397 10.21 -27.36 30.77
C PRO A 397 10.34 -27.16 32.29
N ASN A 398 11.52 -27.41 32.83
CA ASN A 398 11.81 -27.31 34.26
C ASN A 398 12.30 -25.92 34.68
N ASN A 399 12.28 -24.91 33.80
CA ASN A 399 12.66 -23.54 34.15
C ASN A 399 11.58 -22.92 35.03
N LYS A 400 11.81 -22.89 36.37
CA LYS A 400 10.85 -22.39 37.35
C LYS A 400 10.53 -20.90 37.13
N ILE A 401 11.54 -20.06 36.90
CA ILE A 401 11.38 -18.62 36.69
C ILE A 401 10.46 -18.35 35.49
N ALA A 402 10.72 -19.00 34.34
CA ALA A 402 9.88 -18.85 33.17
C ALA A 402 8.45 -19.36 33.40
N SER A 403 8.30 -20.47 34.16
CA SER A 403 6.98 -21.04 34.50
C SER A 403 6.15 -20.10 35.37
N GLU A 404 6.75 -19.55 36.41
CA GLU A 404 6.09 -18.62 37.33
C GLU A 404 5.67 -17.33 36.60
N LEU A 405 6.57 -16.75 35.77
CA LEU A 405 6.25 -15.57 34.98
C LEU A 405 5.10 -15.80 34.01
N VAL A 406 5.07 -16.96 33.32
CA VAL A 406 3.97 -17.34 32.44
C VAL A 406 2.67 -17.47 33.23
N GLY A 407 2.70 -18.08 34.42
CA GLY A 407 1.53 -18.22 35.30
C GLY A 407 0.96 -16.86 35.71
N LEU A 408 1.81 -15.91 36.11
CA LEU A 408 1.40 -14.56 36.48
C LEU A 408 0.76 -13.82 35.28
N TYR A 409 1.36 -13.89 34.11
CA TYR A 409 0.77 -13.31 32.90
C TYR A 409 -0.57 -13.96 32.54
N GLN A 410 -0.69 -15.28 32.63
CA GLN A 410 -1.93 -15.98 32.35
C GLN A 410 -3.07 -15.57 33.30
N ALA A 411 -2.77 -15.38 34.60
CA ALA A 411 -3.75 -14.90 35.57
C ALA A 411 -4.30 -13.51 35.17
N ILE A 412 -3.41 -12.59 34.77
CA ILE A 412 -3.80 -11.25 34.33
C ILE A 412 -4.63 -11.31 33.03
N PHE A 413 -4.22 -12.11 32.03
CA PHE A 413 -5.00 -12.30 30.79
C PHE A 413 -6.38 -12.88 31.05
N HIS A 414 -6.45 -13.90 31.91
CA HIS A 414 -7.72 -14.55 32.26
C HIS A 414 -8.69 -13.55 32.88
N GLU A 415 -8.22 -12.80 33.90
CA GLU A 415 -9.08 -11.85 34.60
C GLU A 415 -9.49 -10.68 33.70
N ASN A 416 -8.59 -10.16 32.85
CA ASN A 416 -8.96 -9.13 31.89
C ASN A 416 -10.06 -9.59 30.92
N ASN A 417 -10.01 -10.86 30.48
CA ASN A 417 -11.06 -11.43 29.65
C ASN A 417 -12.39 -11.58 30.39
N ASN A 418 -12.35 -11.91 31.70
CA ASN A 418 -13.54 -11.95 32.54
C ASN A 418 -14.18 -10.56 32.69
N MET A 419 -13.33 -9.51 32.84
CA MET A 419 -13.82 -8.14 32.93
C MET A 419 -14.46 -7.65 31.62
N LYS A 420 -13.90 -8.00 30.47
CA LYS A 420 -14.54 -7.71 29.17
C LYS A 420 -15.91 -8.37 29.02
N LYS A 421 -16.05 -9.62 29.45
CA LYS A 421 -17.36 -10.31 29.47
C LYS A 421 -18.32 -9.59 30.41
N LEU A 422 -17.85 -9.27 31.63
CA LEU A 422 -18.69 -8.59 32.64
C LEU A 422 -19.20 -7.23 32.12
N ARG A 423 -18.36 -6.48 31.37
CA ARG A 423 -18.77 -5.22 30.73
C ARG A 423 -19.98 -5.43 29.83
N VAL A 424 -19.92 -6.44 28.97
CA VAL A 424 -21.01 -6.76 28.02
C VAL A 424 -22.25 -7.26 28.77
N ASP A 425 -22.08 -8.20 29.71
CA ASP A 425 -23.19 -8.85 30.41
C ASP A 425 -23.96 -7.89 31.32
N LYS A 426 -23.26 -6.89 31.90
CA LYS A 426 -23.86 -5.91 32.82
C LYS A 426 -24.10 -4.54 32.17
N GLY A 427 -23.68 -4.33 30.93
CA GLY A 427 -23.82 -3.04 30.24
C GLY A 427 -23.09 -1.89 30.93
N LEU A 428 -21.89 -2.14 31.48
CA LEU A 428 -21.15 -1.14 32.25
C LEU A 428 -20.73 0.06 31.38
N SER A 429 -20.89 1.26 31.90
CA SER A 429 -20.32 2.47 31.33
C SER A 429 -18.80 2.41 31.27
N ASP A 430 -18.16 3.34 30.54
CA ASP A 430 -16.71 3.39 30.41
C ASP A 430 -16.03 3.60 31.77
N GLU A 431 -16.56 4.50 32.61
CA GLU A 431 -16.04 4.81 33.94
C GLU A 431 -16.20 3.62 34.90
N GLU A 432 -17.37 2.99 34.91
CA GLU A 432 -17.65 1.80 35.74
C GLU A 432 -16.74 0.64 35.32
N PHE A 433 -16.56 0.43 34.01
CA PHE A 433 -15.69 -0.63 33.52
C PHE A 433 -14.22 -0.40 33.90
N ILE A 434 -13.70 0.83 33.74
CA ILE A 434 -12.34 1.19 34.15
C ILE A 434 -12.16 0.91 35.66
N LYS A 435 -13.11 1.35 36.48
CA LYS A 435 -13.06 1.16 37.94
C LYS A 435 -13.00 -0.31 38.30
N VAL A 436 -13.97 -1.10 37.84
CA VAL A 436 -14.07 -2.54 38.16
C VAL A 436 -12.86 -3.30 37.61
N ARG A 437 -12.37 -2.95 36.42
CA ARG A 437 -11.18 -3.55 35.84
C ARG A 437 -9.93 -3.28 36.68
N LYS A 438 -9.74 -2.06 37.15
CA LYS A 438 -8.63 -1.70 38.07
C LYS A 438 -8.73 -2.47 39.37
N GLU A 439 -9.88 -2.48 40.02
CA GLU A 439 -10.11 -3.20 41.29
C GLU A 439 -9.71 -4.69 41.18
N LYS A 440 -9.91 -5.32 40.02
CA LYS A 440 -9.63 -6.75 39.82
C LYS A 440 -8.21 -7.03 39.34
N LEU A 441 -7.63 -6.14 38.52
CA LEU A 441 -6.30 -6.36 37.93
C LEU A 441 -5.16 -5.80 38.76
N GLU A 442 -5.35 -4.71 39.51
CA GLU A 442 -4.29 -4.13 40.35
C GLU A 442 -3.68 -5.13 41.34
N PRO A 443 -4.44 -5.99 42.03
CA PRO A 443 -3.86 -6.99 42.92
C PRO A 443 -2.99 -8.02 42.17
N LEU A 444 -3.33 -8.36 40.93
CA LEU A 444 -2.55 -9.27 40.10
C LEU A 444 -1.25 -8.62 39.60
N PHE A 445 -1.31 -7.35 39.24
CA PHE A 445 -0.12 -6.58 38.89
C PHE A 445 0.78 -6.35 40.14
N ALA A 446 0.21 -6.14 41.31
CA ALA A 446 0.98 -6.06 42.57
C ALA A 446 1.75 -7.37 42.82
N LYS A 447 1.11 -8.52 42.67
CA LYS A 447 1.78 -9.83 42.77
C LYS A 447 2.90 -9.99 41.75
N LEU A 448 2.66 -9.58 40.50
CA LEU A 448 3.71 -9.61 39.46
C LEU A 448 4.88 -8.70 39.85
N LYS A 449 4.61 -7.51 40.37
CA LYS A 449 5.64 -6.55 40.81
C LYS A 449 6.46 -7.12 41.96
N GLU A 450 5.80 -7.61 43.01
CA GLU A 450 6.44 -8.24 44.18
C GLU A 450 7.34 -9.39 43.76
N TRP A 451 6.82 -10.26 42.88
CA TRP A 451 7.59 -11.39 42.34
C TRP A 451 8.79 -10.90 41.51
N LEU A 452 8.63 -9.93 40.61
CA LEU A 452 9.75 -9.36 39.84
C LEU A 452 10.83 -8.74 40.76
N ASP A 453 10.40 -8.05 41.81
CA ASP A 453 11.34 -7.39 42.74
C ASP A 453 12.08 -8.41 43.64
N SER A 454 11.47 -9.57 43.91
CA SER A 454 12.11 -10.66 44.67
C SER A 454 13.21 -11.39 43.89
N ILE A 455 13.27 -11.22 42.56
CA ILE A 455 14.27 -11.90 41.74
C ILE A 455 15.61 -11.18 41.77
N ASP A 456 16.60 -11.86 42.33
CA ASP A 456 18.01 -11.44 42.25
C ASP A 456 18.56 -11.73 40.86
N MET A 457 18.85 -10.67 40.10
CA MET A 457 19.33 -10.76 38.72
C MET A 457 20.73 -11.36 38.60
N ASP A 458 21.57 -11.18 39.64
CA ASP A 458 22.95 -11.67 39.64
C ASP A 458 23.00 -13.20 39.87
N SER A 459 21.96 -13.76 40.47
CA SER A 459 21.82 -15.22 40.65
C SER A 459 21.42 -15.98 39.41
N ILE A 460 20.99 -15.29 38.33
CA ILE A 460 20.52 -15.93 37.08
C ILE A 460 21.68 -16.16 36.13
N ALA A 461 22.16 -17.40 36.06
CA ALA A 461 23.24 -17.79 35.15
C ALA A 461 22.81 -17.81 33.66
N ASP A 462 21.54 -18.13 33.36
CA ASP A 462 21.03 -18.18 32.00
C ASP A 462 20.63 -16.81 31.48
N LYS A 463 21.34 -16.34 30.44
CA LYS A 463 21.11 -15.05 29.80
C LYS A 463 19.69 -14.91 29.20
N ASN A 464 19.07 -15.99 28.75
CA ASN A 464 17.71 -15.92 28.20
C ASN A 464 16.71 -15.68 29.33
N THR A 465 16.86 -16.36 30.46
CA THR A 465 16.03 -16.16 31.67
C THR A 465 16.23 -14.77 32.23
N ALA A 466 17.48 -14.27 32.34
CA ALA A 466 17.72 -12.89 32.75
C ALA A 466 17.05 -11.86 31.80
N SER A 467 17.08 -12.12 30.50
CA SER A 467 16.46 -11.24 29.47
C SER A 467 14.95 -11.11 29.61
N ILE A 468 14.23 -12.18 30.00
CA ILE A 468 12.77 -12.09 30.17
C ILE A 468 12.38 -11.31 31.40
N ILE A 469 13.14 -11.44 32.49
CA ILE A 469 12.92 -10.66 33.72
C ILE A 469 13.20 -9.19 33.47
N LYS A 470 14.35 -8.87 32.87
CA LYS A 470 14.68 -7.51 32.48
C LYS A 470 13.59 -6.88 31.61
N TYR A 471 13.12 -7.60 30.59
CA TYR A 471 12.05 -7.13 29.71
C TYR A 471 10.77 -6.81 30.49
N ALA A 472 10.40 -7.65 31.45
CA ALA A 472 9.21 -7.45 32.29
C ALA A 472 9.37 -6.25 33.23
N LYS A 473 10.55 -6.12 33.91
CA LYS A 473 10.86 -4.98 34.79
C LYS A 473 10.83 -3.66 34.04
N ASP A 474 11.52 -3.57 32.90
CA ASP A 474 11.64 -2.34 32.11
C ASP A 474 10.28 -1.83 31.56
N ARG A 475 9.30 -2.72 31.41
CA ARG A 475 7.99 -2.41 30.79
C ARG A 475 6.81 -2.54 31.74
N PHE A 476 7.06 -2.77 33.00
CA PHE A 476 6.01 -3.04 33.99
C PHE A 476 4.91 -1.98 34.02
N GLU A 477 5.29 -0.70 34.11
CA GLU A 477 4.32 0.39 34.15
C GLU A 477 3.54 0.50 32.81
N LYS A 478 4.22 0.30 31.68
CA LYS A 478 3.58 0.33 30.36
C LYS A 478 2.63 -0.85 30.13
N PHE A 479 2.78 -1.97 30.85
CA PHE A 479 1.82 -3.07 30.82
C PHE A 479 0.50 -2.74 31.52
N LYS A 480 0.48 -1.77 32.42
CA LYS A 480 -0.70 -1.36 33.20
C LYS A 480 -1.54 -0.28 32.53
N THR A 481 -0.92 0.55 31.67
CA THR A 481 -1.56 1.75 31.11
C THR A 481 -2.90 1.50 30.40
N PHE A 482 -3.10 0.31 29.82
CA PHE A 482 -4.37 -0.03 29.14
C PHE A 482 -5.58 0.00 30.10
N MET A 483 -5.37 -0.16 31.41
CA MET A 483 -6.45 -0.14 32.41
C MET A 483 -7.10 1.23 32.56
N ASP A 484 -6.42 2.30 32.17
CA ASP A 484 -6.90 3.68 32.27
C ASP A 484 -7.89 4.05 31.15
N PHE A 485 -8.01 3.20 30.14
CA PHE A 485 -8.84 3.43 28.95
C PHE A 485 -9.87 2.34 28.78
N ALA A 486 -11.15 2.70 28.67
CA ALA A 486 -12.23 1.70 28.47
C ALA A 486 -12.02 0.85 27.20
N CYS A 487 -11.50 1.46 26.12
CA CYS A 487 -11.12 0.77 24.89
C CYS A 487 -9.74 0.11 24.95
N GLY A 488 -8.98 0.31 26.05
CA GLY A 488 -7.62 -0.17 26.19
C GLY A 488 -7.51 -1.68 26.10
N GLU A 489 -6.68 -2.16 25.17
CA GLU A 489 -6.37 -3.57 24.99
C GLU A 489 -5.04 -3.93 25.67
N ILE A 490 -4.98 -5.15 26.22
CA ILE A 490 -3.77 -5.67 26.88
C ILE A 490 -2.71 -6.13 25.88
N ASP A 491 -3.08 -6.25 24.63
CA ASP A 491 -2.23 -6.78 23.54
C ASP A 491 -2.33 -5.96 22.25
N ASN A 492 -1.35 -6.17 21.36
CA ASN A 492 -1.27 -5.55 20.04
C ASN A 492 -1.83 -6.44 18.92
N SER A 493 -2.67 -7.42 19.27
CA SER A 493 -3.13 -8.45 18.31
C SER A 493 -3.89 -7.88 17.12
N TYR A 494 -4.50 -6.69 17.23
CA TYR A 494 -5.21 -6.10 16.11
C TYR A 494 -4.22 -5.62 15.03
N ALA A 495 -3.20 -4.85 15.39
CA ALA A 495 -2.17 -4.43 14.44
C ALA A 495 -1.42 -5.64 13.86
N GLU A 496 -1.08 -6.65 14.70
CA GLU A 496 -0.42 -7.88 14.22
C GLU A 496 -1.25 -8.62 13.16
N ARG A 497 -2.59 -8.68 13.32
CA ARG A 497 -3.48 -9.29 12.31
C ARG A 497 -3.47 -8.50 11.00
N CYS A 498 -3.48 -7.16 11.08
CA CYS A 498 -3.36 -6.31 9.91
C CYS A 498 -2.00 -6.49 9.22
N VAL A 499 -0.90 -6.52 9.98
CA VAL A 499 0.44 -6.84 9.45
C VAL A 499 0.46 -8.19 8.74
N LYS A 500 -0.23 -9.22 9.26
CA LYS A 500 -0.33 -10.54 8.61
C LYS A 500 -0.97 -10.48 7.23
N SER A 501 -2.00 -9.66 7.04
CA SER A 501 -2.62 -9.46 5.71
C SER A 501 -1.60 -8.97 4.69
N PHE A 502 -0.79 -7.98 5.07
CA PHE A 502 0.30 -7.50 4.21
C PHE A 502 1.39 -8.55 3.97
N ILE A 503 1.82 -9.27 5.02
CA ILE A 503 2.85 -10.32 4.90
C ILE A 503 2.43 -11.42 3.92
N LEU A 504 1.16 -11.82 3.93
CA LEU A 504 0.64 -12.82 2.99
C LEU A 504 0.72 -12.33 1.55
N GLY A 505 0.30 -11.10 1.28
CA GLY A 505 0.45 -10.48 -0.04
C GLY A 505 1.92 -10.34 -0.44
N ARG A 506 2.79 -9.85 0.48
CA ARG A 506 4.23 -9.71 0.25
C ARG A 506 4.90 -11.02 -0.13
N LYS A 507 4.50 -12.15 0.44
CA LYS A 507 5.01 -13.48 0.05
C LYS A 507 4.71 -13.82 -1.41
N ALA A 508 3.68 -13.22 -2.00
CA ALA A 508 3.30 -13.44 -3.39
C ALA A 508 3.99 -12.45 -4.34
N PHE A 509 4.09 -11.16 -3.99
CA PHE A 509 4.72 -10.15 -4.85
C PHE A 509 6.20 -9.87 -4.53
N LEU A 510 6.72 -10.31 -3.38
CA LEU A 510 8.09 -10.29 -2.88
C LEU A 510 8.65 -8.89 -2.55
N PHE A 511 8.54 -7.91 -3.43
CA PHE A 511 9.10 -6.56 -3.29
C PHE A 511 8.25 -5.52 -4.04
N SER A 512 8.51 -4.24 -3.78
CA SER A 512 8.09 -3.12 -4.62
C SER A 512 9.28 -2.60 -5.42
N ASN A 513 9.04 -2.15 -6.67
CA ASN A 513 10.11 -1.56 -7.48
C ASN A 513 10.44 -0.15 -7.02
N THR A 514 9.42 0.65 -6.73
CA THR A 514 9.54 2.09 -6.46
C THR A 514 8.87 2.47 -5.16
N VAL A 515 9.25 3.63 -4.64
CA VAL A 515 8.63 4.26 -3.47
C VAL A 515 7.16 4.58 -3.75
N THR A 516 6.84 5.08 -4.96
CA THR A 516 5.45 5.39 -5.35
C THR A 516 4.57 4.14 -5.35
N GLY A 517 5.09 3.01 -5.89
CA GLY A 517 4.37 1.73 -5.86
C GLY A 517 4.20 1.18 -4.44
N ALA A 518 5.17 1.39 -3.55
CA ALA A 518 5.06 1.02 -2.14
C ALA A 518 4.00 1.86 -1.42
N ASN A 519 3.95 3.19 -1.65
CA ASN A 519 2.93 4.09 -1.10
C ASN A 519 1.53 3.74 -1.61
N ALA A 520 1.37 3.52 -2.93
CA ALA A 520 0.09 3.10 -3.50
C ALA A 520 -0.39 1.78 -2.87
N SER A 521 0.51 0.80 -2.72
CA SER A 521 0.18 -0.46 -2.05
C SER A 521 -0.22 -0.26 -0.59
N ALA A 522 0.50 0.58 0.16
CA ALA A 522 0.17 0.93 1.54
C ALA A 522 -1.25 1.50 1.65
N PHE A 523 -1.59 2.47 0.81
CA PHE A 523 -2.89 3.10 0.86
C PHE A 523 -4.03 2.15 0.45
N TYR A 524 -3.85 1.33 -0.59
CA TYR A 524 -4.86 0.34 -0.94
C TYR A 524 -5.06 -0.74 0.12
N TYR A 525 -4.00 -1.16 0.83
CA TYR A 525 -4.15 -2.00 2.01
C TYR A 525 -4.94 -1.28 3.11
N SER A 526 -4.70 0.02 3.31
CA SER A 526 -5.46 0.84 4.26
C SER A 526 -6.96 0.82 3.94
N ILE A 527 -7.32 1.04 2.69
CA ILE A 527 -8.70 0.99 2.21
C ILE A 527 -9.32 -0.38 2.48
N VAL A 528 -8.69 -1.44 1.98
CA VAL A 528 -9.26 -2.80 2.05
C VAL A 528 -9.39 -3.29 3.49
N GLU A 529 -8.37 -3.09 4.32
CA GLU A 529 -8.43 -3.52 5.72
C GLU A 529 -9.39 -2.67 6.56
N SER A 530 -9.53 -1.36 6.26
CA SER A 530 -10.56 -0.53 6.89
C SER A 530 -11.97 -0.96 6.51
N CYS A 531 -12.23 -1.21 5.24
CA CYS A 531 -13.52 -1.74 4.80
C CYS A 531 -13.86 -3.07 5.52
N LYS A 532 -12.89 -3.98 5.62
CA LYS A 532 -13.07 -5.25 6.35
C LYS A 532 -13.36 -5.02 7.84
N ALA A 533 -12.67 -4.09 8.47
CA ALA A 533 -12.85 -3.76 9.88
C ALA A 533 -14.23 -3.16 10.15
N LEU A 534 -14.70 -2.29 9.26
CA LEU A 534 -15.99 -1.60 9.35
C LEU A 534 -17.14 -2.37 8.72
N LYS A 535 -16.90 -3.60 8.22
CA LYS A 535 -17.90 -4.45 7.56
C LYS A 535 -18.51 -3.82 6.31
N VAL A 536 -17.76 -2.97 5.63
CA VAL A 536 -18.08 -2.39 4.33
C VAL A 536 -17.56 -3.33 3.23
N ASP A 537 -18.30 -3.46 2.14
CA ASP A 537 -17.85 -4.24 0.98
C ASP A 537 -16.69 -3.52 0.28
N PRO A 538 -15.46 -4.08 0.25
CA PRO A 538 -14.30 -3.39 -0.33
C PRO A 538 -14.43 -3.14 -1.84
N PHE A 539 -15.06 -4.07 -2.58
CA PHE A 539 -15.26 -3.91 -4.01
C PHE A 539 -16.19 -2.73 -4.32
N LEU A 540 -17.36 -2.70 -3.67
CA LEU A 540 -18.32 -1.62 -3.86
C LEU A 540 -17.75 -0.27 -3.40
N TYR A 541 -17.01 -0.27 -2.30
CA TYR A 541 -16.34 0.95 -1.83
C TYR A 541 -15.31 1.46 -2.84
N LEU A 542 -14.46 0.57 -3.37
CA LEU A 542 -13.48 0.92 -4.41
C LEU A 542 -14.18 1.44 -5.67
N VAL A 543 -15.25 0.78 -6.13
CA VAL A 543 -16.05 1.28 -7.26
C VAL A 543 -16.54 2.69 -6.98
N HIS A 544 -17.13 2.93 -5.79
CA HIS A 544 -17.67 4.24 -5.42
C HIS A 544 -16.58 5.32 -5.48
N ILE A 545 -15.47 5.15 -4.76
CA ILE A 545 -14.42 6.18 -4.72
C ILE A 545 -13.81 6.42 -6.11
N PHE A 546 -13.69 5.38 -6.97
CA PHE A 546 -13.17 5.57 -8.32
C PHE A 546 -14.15 6.27 -9.26
N MET A 547 -15.43 6.24 -8.96
CA MET A 547 -16.45 6.99 -9.71
C MET A 547 -16.49 8.48 -9.33
N VAL A 548 -16.26 8.81 -8.05
CA VAL A 548 -16.61 10.14 -7.55
C VAL A 548 -15.43 10.97 -7.06
N ALA A 549 -14.31 10.35 -6.67
CA ALA A 549 -13.20 11.04 -6.01
C ALA A 549 -12.52 12.11 -6.88
N GLY A 550 -12.62 12.02 -8.20
CA GLY A 550 -12.14 13.08 -9.10
C GLY A 550 -12.86 14.43 -8.95
N ASN A 551 -14.02 14.45 -8.31
CA ASN A 551 -14.80 15.66 -8.02
C ASN A 551 -14.48 16.25 -6.64
N ALA A 552 -13.84 15.50 -5.74
CA ALA A 552 -13.52 15.97 -4.40
C ALA A 552 -12.45 17.06 -4.43
N LYS A 553 -12.75 18.23 -3.83
CA LYS A 553 -11.88 19.41 -3.81
C LYS A 553 -11.57 19.88 -2.39
N THR A 554 -12.53 19.76 -1.49
CA THR A 554 -12.43 20.22 -0.10
C THR A 554 -12.09 19.07 0.86
N GLU A 555 -11.71 19.39 2.08
CA GLU A 555 -11.49 18.39 3.12
C GLU A 555 -12.78 17.64 3.48
N GLU A 556 -13.90 18.34 3.49
CA GLU A 556 -15.23 17.79 3.75
C GLU A 556 -15.62 16.78 2.67
N ASP A 557 -15.34 17.08 1.38
CA ASP A 557 -15.59 16.12 0.30
C ASP A 557 -14.82 14.82 0.54
N TRP A 558 -13.53 14.92 0.91
CA TRP A 558 -12.70 13.76 1.21
C TRP A 558 -13.12 13.01 2.47
N ASP A 559 -13.54 13.73 3.52
CA ASP A 559 -14.03 13.14 4.76
C ASP A 559 -15.36 12.38 4.53
N GLY A 560 -16.20 12.86 3.61
CA GLY A 560 -17.43 12.20 3.16
C GLY A 560 -17.19 10.90 2.38
N LEU A 561 -16.00 10.70 1.84
CA LEU A 561 -15.61 9.48 1.12
C LEU A 561 -15.00 8.40 2.03
N LEU A 562 -14.86 8.64 3.33
CA LEU A 562 -14.32 7.65 4.26
C LEU A 562 -15.25 6.42 4.38
N PRO A 563 -14.70 5.20 4.62
CA PRO A 563 -15.51 3.97 4.68
C PRO A 563 -16.59 3.96 5.78
N ASP A 564 -16.44 4.78 6.81
CA ASP A 564 -17.39 4.92 7.92
C ASP A 564 -18.43 6.03 7.70
N ALA A 565 -18.30 6.81 6.61
CA ALA A 565 -19.17 7.94 6.29
C ALA A 565 -19.94 7.75 4.97
N VAL A 566 -19.44 6.93 4.05
CA VAL A 566 -19.91 6.84 2.67
C VAL A 566 -21.21 6.05 2.55
N ASP A 567 -22.12 6.52 1.67
CA ASP A 567 -23.22 5.70 1.13
C ASP A 567 -22.79 5.03 -0.18
N LEU A 568 -22.93 3.71 -0.23
CA LEU A 568 -22.56 2.90 -1.40
C LEU A 568 -23.70 2.67 -2.38
N GLN A 569 -24.83 3.39 -2.24
CA GLN A 569 -25.98 3.17 -3.12
C GLN A 569 -25.64 3.44 -4.58
N SER A 570 -24.93 4.53 -4.85
CA SER A 570 -24.47 4.88 -6.22
C SER A 570 -23.62 3.80 -6.88
N ALA A 571 -22.70 3.17 -6.12
CA ALA A 571 -21.91 2.06 -6.63
C ALA A 571 -22.75 0.81 -6.91
N LYS A 572 -23.72 0.51 -6.03
CA LYS A 572 -24.66 -0.59 -6.24
C LYS A 572 -25.50 -0.37 -7.50
N ASP A 573 -26.03 0.84 -7.66
CA ASP A 573 -26.83 1.22 -8.82
C ASP A 573 -26.00 1.15 -10.10
N TYR A 574 -24.75 1.60 -10.07
CA TYR A 574 -23.83 1.48 -11.18
C TYR A 574 -23.59 0.03 -11.57
N ILE A 575 -23.25 -0.84 -10.63
CA ILE A 575 -23.05 -2.27 -10.91
C ILE A 575 -24.33 -2.95 -11.37
N HIS A 576 -25.48 -2.58 -10.81
CA HIS A 576 -26.78 -3.09 -11.24
C HIS A 576 -27.10 -2.65 -12.68
N ARG A 577 -26.87 -1.39 -13.02
CA ARG A 577 -27.02 -0.87 -14.38
C ARG A 577 -26.12 -1.62 -15.37
N LEU A 578 -24.84 -1.78 -15.07
CA LEU A 578 -23.91 -2.57 -15.89
C LEU A 578 -24.42 -4.00 -16.10
N SER A 579 -24.96 -4.66 -15.06
CA SER A 579 -25.50 -6.01 -15.13
C SER A 579 -26.73 -6.09 -16.02
N SER A 580 -27.67 -5.17 -15.85
CA SER A 580 -28.93 -5.15 -16.60
C SER A 580 -28.71 -4.85 -18.09
N GLU A 581 -27.89 -3.85 -18.40
CA GLU A 581 -27.56 -3.45 -19.77
C GLU A 581 -26.76 -4.54 -20.49
N ALA A 582 -25.83 -5.20 -19.81
CA ALA A 582 -25.10 -6.32 -20.38
C ALA A 582 -25.93 -7.62 -20.47
N LYS A 583 -27.19 -7.61 -19.97
CA LYS A 583 -28.08 -8.80 -19.88
C LYS A 583 -27.40 -9.97 -19.16
N ILE A 584 -26.65 -9.67 -18.10
CA ILE A 584 -25.96 -10.63 -17.26
C ILE A 584 -26.78 -10.81 -15.98
N ASP A 585 -27.03 -12.05 -15.60
CA ASP A 585 -27.75 -12.37 -14.37
C ASP A 585 -26.94 -11.92 -13.12
N PRO A 586 -27.44 -10.96 -12.33
CA PRO A 586 -26.75 -10.46 -11.15
C PRO A 586 -26.67 -11.48 -10.00
N MET A 587 -27.40 -12.59 -10.06
CA MET A 587 -27.40 -13.63 -9.02
C MET A 587 -26.04 -14.33 -8.85
N ARG A 588 -25.14 -14.26 -9.84
CA ARG A 588 -23.74 -14.71 -9.72
C ARG A 588 -22.83 -13.75 -8.94
N THR A 589 -23.32 -12.60 -8.53
CA THR A 589 -22.56 -11.58 -7.78
C THR A 589 -22.54 -11.82 -6.27
N LYS A 590 -23.14 -12.90 -5.73
CA LYS A 590 -22.96 -13.26 -4.33
C LYS A 590 -21.48 -13.58 -4.11
N PRO A 591 -20.80 -12.92 -3.16
CA PRO A 591 -19.44 -13.29 -2.82
C PRO A 591 -19.42 -14.79 -2.50
N TYR A 592 -18.41 -15.48 -3.02
CA TYR A 592 -18.20 -16.89 -2.76
C TYR A 592 -17.93 -17.03 -1.24
N VAL A 593 -18.96 -17.24 -0.48
CA VAL A 593 -18.85 -17.58 0.94
C VAL A 593 -18.31 -19.01 0.96
N LEU A 594 -17.03 -19.16 1.23
CA LEU A 594 -16.49 -20.46 1.61
C LEU A 594 -17.31 -20.98 2.77
N ARG A 595 -18.22 -21.92 2.47
CA ARG A 595 -18.93 -22.67 3.52
C ARG A 595 -17.85 -23.34 4.35
N GLY A 596 -17.67 -22.83 5.58
CA GLY A 596 -16.81 -23.48 6.55
C GLY A 596 -17.25 -24.93 6.65
N THR A 597 -16.38 -25.85 6.28
CA THR A 597 -16.55 -27.27 6.59
C THR A 597 -16.64 -27.37 8.12
N LYS A 598 -17.84 -27.61 8.61
CA LYS A 598 -18.01 -28.07 9.99
C LYS A 598 -17.17 -29.33 10.13
N ARG A 599 -16.03 -29.23 10.83
CA ARG A 599 -15.36 -30.42 11.32
C ARG A 599 -16.29 -31.07 12.31
N LYS A 600 -16.71 -32.32 12.01
CA LYS A 600 -17.28 -33.24 12.97
C LYS A 600 -16.22 -33.65 13.98
#